data_89204d6d0a96df690cd3107381f77bc4
#
_entry.id   89204d6d0a96df690cd3107381f77bc4
#
_cell.length_a   1.000
_cell.length_b   1.000
_cell.length_c   1.000
_cell.angle_alpha   90.00
_cell.angle_beta   90.00
_cell.angle_gamma   90.00
#
_symmetry.space_group_name_H-M   'P 1'
#
loop_
_entity.id
_entity.type
_entity.pdbx_description
1 polymer ?
#
loop_
_entity_poly.entity_id
_entity_poly.type
_entity_poly.pdbx_seq_one_letter_code
_entity_poly.pdbx_strand_id
1 'polypeptide(L)'
;MATALGCHAQDGGELLEYQQEIGGGIGLDSYVGDAAGGFMKHPGLMGTVLWRRNLNPRMVVKVNASFGHISGNTEGIYIPQDPLSETPEGGQKAELIHFSRNILDFGAQFEFNFLGYGMGASFKGLKRWTPYLTAGVGMCIGMGGGAKAAAGMCIPLGAGFRFKFMPRWNLGFEWTFNFTTTDKLDDSEATPHLIDPYGIESGMFKNKDCYTKMALTVSYDIAPKYRKCNN
;
A
#
# COMPACT_ATOMS: atom_id res chain seq x y z
N MET A 1 -51.66 29.33 20.81
CA MET A 1 -51.49 28.59 19.55
C MET A 1 -50.09 28.94 18.98
N ALA A 2 -49.15 28.10 19.19
CA ALA A 2 -47.76 28.27 18.66
C ALA A 2 -47.64 27.39 17.41
N THR A 3 -47.63 28.00 16.25
CA THR A 3 -47.40 27.33 14.97
C THR A 3 -45.89 27.01 14.87
N ALA A 4 -45.54 25.74 15.00
CA ALA A 4 -44.22 25.24 14.68
C ALA A 4 -44.00 25.40 13.16
N LEU A 5 -43.15 26.36 12.79
CA LEU A 5 -42.58 26.42 11.44
C LEU A 5 -41.67 25.21 11.23
N GLY A 6 -42.21 24.21 10.57
CA GLY A 6 -41.41 23.11 10.05
C GLY A 6 -40.41 23.65 9.02
N CYS A 7 -39.16 23.60 9.34
CA CYS A 7 -38.09 23.86 8.38
C CYS A 7 -38.12 22.73 7.35
N HIS A 8 -38.88 22.88 6.28
CA HIS A 8 -38.74 22.02 5.10
C HIS A 8 -37.37 22.29 4.49
N ALA A 9 -36.47 21.38 4.72
CA ALA A 9 -35.26 21.31 3.91
C ALA A 9 -35.72 21.10 2.46
N GLN A 10 -35.56 22.12 1.63
CA GLN A 10 -35.69 22.00 0.20
C GLN A 10 -34.71 20.91 -0.25
N ASP A 11 -35.24 19.86 -0.79
CA ASP A 11 -34.59 18.75 -1.45
C ASP A 11 -34.02 19.21 -2.81
N GLY A 12 -33.25 20.24 -2.79
CA GLY A 12 -32.40 20.66 -3.89
C GLY A 12 -31.08 19.91 -3.72
N GLY A 13 -30.90 18.82 -4.45
CA GLY A 13 -29.76 17.93 -4.58
C GLY A 13 -28.41 18.31 -3.94
N GLU A 14 -28.40 18.69 -2.66
CA GLU A 14 -27.21 18.96 -1.90
C GLU A 14 -26.48 17.64 -1.73
N LEU A 15 -25.43 17.45 -2.52
CA LEU A 15 -24.56 16.30 -2.42
C LEU A 15 -24.01 16.24 -1.00
N LEU A 16 -24.45 15.25 -0.23
CA LEU A 16 -24.03 15.03 1.15
C LEU A 16 -22.51 14.77 1.19
N GLU A 17 -21.83 15.42 2.12
CA GLU A 17 -20.44 15.08 2.45
C GLU A 17 -20.43 13.81 3.30
N TYR A 18 -19.58 12.87 2.94
CA TYR A 18 -19.40 11.63 3.68
C TYR A 18 -18.07 11.67 4.44
N GLN A 19 -18.12 11.19 5.68
CA GLN A 19 -16.94 11.20 6.56
C GLN A 19 -16.12 9.92 6.47
N GLN A 20 -16.72 8.83 6.05
CA GLN A 20 -16.09 7.52 6.03
C GLN A 20 -16.29 6.84 4.70
N GLU A 21 -15.31 6.03 4.32
CA GLU A 21 -15.36 5.15 3.17
C GLU A 21 -14.92 3.75 3.58
N ILE A 22 -15.57 2.75 3.01
CA ILE A 22 -15.13 1.35 3.09
C ILE A 22 -14.98 0.82 1.67
N GLY A 23 -13.95 0.04 1.44
CA GLY A 23 -13.70 -0.47 0.11
C GLY A 23 -12.75 -1.64 0.09
N GLY A 24 -12.51 -2.10 -1.10
CA GLY A 24 -11.54 -3.14 -1.38
C GLY A 24 -10.99 -2.98 -2.79
N GLY A 25 -9.99 -3.79 -3.09
CA GLY A 25 -9.36 -3.74 -4.40
C GLY A 25 -8.49 -4.96 -4.66
N ILE A 26 -8.00 -4.98 -5.86
CA ILE A 26 -7.04 -5.96 -6.34
C ILE A 26 -5.81 -5.24 -6.89
N GLY A 27 -4.70 -5.93 -6.88
CA GLY A 27 -3.46 -5.31 -7.34
C GLY A 27 -2.35 -6.31 -7.55
N LEU A 28 -1.16 -5.75 -7.65
CA LEU A 28 0.08 -6.48 -7.84
C LEU A 28 1.06 -6.09 -6.74
N ASP A 29 1.66 -7.09 -6.14
CA ASP A 29 2.82 -6.96 -5.26
C ASP A 29 4.07 -7.39 -6.01
N SER A 30 5.17 -6.70 -5.79
CA SER A 30 6.47 -7.10 -6.32
C SER A 30 7.56 -6.84 -5.31
N TYR A 31 8.42 -7.81 -5.12
CA TYR A 31 9.59 -7.67 -4.28
C TYR A 31 10.63 -6.74 -4.94
N VAL A 32 11.26 -5.89 -4.14
CA VAL A 32 12.32 -4.96 -4.55
C VAL A 32 13.44 -5.03 -3.51
N GLY A 33 14.36 -5.94 -3.69
CA GLY A 33 15.47 -6.19 -2.77
C GLY A 33 16.56 -6.99 -3.44
N ASP A 34 17.44 -7.61 -2.66
CA ASP A 34 18.64 -8.28 -3.13
C ASP A 34 18.38 -9.44 -4.11
N ALA A 35 17.23 -10.09 -4.01
CA ALA A 35 16.80 -11.16 -4.91
C ALA A 35 15.77 -10.69 -5.99
N ALA A 36 15.75 -9.40 -6.32
CA ALA A 36 14.73 -8.88 -7.23
C ALA A 36 15.08 -9.01 -8.73
N GLY A 37 16.33 -9.08 -9.08
CA GLY A 37 16.79 -9.14 -10.49
C GLY A 37 16.27 -7.98 -11.40
N GLY A 38 15.47 -7.05 -10.84
CA GLY A 38 14.89 -5.90 -11.53
C GLY A 38 13.54 -5.48 -10.96
N PHE A 39 13.15 -4.24 -11.26
CA PHE A 39 11.87 -3.66 -10.84
C PHE A 39 10.70 -4.37 -11.53
N MET A 40 9.70 -4.83 -10.75
CA MET A 40 8.48 -5.51 -11.24
C MET A 40 8.72 -6.79 -12.09
N LYS A 41 9.84 -7.48 -11.88
CA LYS A 41 10.19 -8.66 -12.68
C LYS A 41 9.28 -9.87 -12.41
N HIS A 42 8.82 -10.03 -11.16
CA HIS A 42 7.95 -11.13 -10.73
C HIS A 42 6.74 -10.59 -9.95
N PRO A 43 5.76 -9.95 -10.61
CA PRO A 43 4.59 -9.44 -9.93
C PRO A 43 3.67 -10.58 -9.50
N GLY A 44 3.26 -10.57 -8.23
CA GLY A 44 2.24 -11.45 -7.67
C GLY A 44 0.92 -10.74 -7.52
N LEU A 45 -0.16 -11.50 -7.47
CA LEU A 45 -1.50 -10.95 -7.24
C LEU A 45 -1.70 -10.58 -5.77
N MET A 46 -2.44 -9.50 -5.54
CA MET A 46 -2.76 -8.98 -4.22
C MET A 46 -4.23 -8.57 -4.14
N GLY A 47 -4.85 -8.85 -2.99
CA GLY A 47 -6.15 -8.32 -2.59
C GLY A 47 -6.01 -7.39 -1.40
N THR A 48 -6.78 -6.30 -1.36
CA THR A 48 -6.77 -5.35 -0.26
C THR A 48 -8.18 -4.97 0.16
N VAL A 49 -8.35 -4.73 1.46
CA VAL A 49 -9.52 -4.08 2.03
C VAL A 49 -9.07 -2.81 2.74
N LEU A 50 -9.90 -1.78 2.72
CA LEU A 50 -9.55 -0.50 3.28
C LEU A 50 -10.76 0.18 3.93
N TRP A 51 -10.45 0.96 4.95
CA TRP A 51 -11.34 1.91 5.55
C TRP A 51 -10.65 3.27 5.60
N ARG A 52 -11.38 4.31 5.18
CA ARG A 52 -10.89 5.69 5.22
C ARG A 52 -11.80 6.55 6.07
N ARG A 53 -11.19 7.44 6.83
CA ARG A 53 -11.88 8.52 7.53
C ARG A 53 -11.42 9.85 6.96
N ASN A 54 -12.32 10.53 6.29
CA ASN A 54 -12.09 11.86 5.75
C ASN A 54 -12.17 12.89 6.89
N LEU A 55 -11.04 13.42 7.32
CA LEU A 55 -10.97 14.48 8.34
C LEU A 55 -11.42 15.80 7.74
N ASN A 56 -10.96 16.07 6.56
CA ASN A 56 -11.37 17.20 5.73
C ASN A 56 -11.17 16.85 4.24
N PRO A 57 -11.55 17.70 3.27
CA PRO A 57 -11.41 17.39 1.84
C PRO A 57 -9.98 17.10 1.37
N ARG A 58 -8.97 17.48 2.15
CA ARG A 58 -7.55 17.30 1.82
C ARG A 58 -6.83 16.29 2.69
N MET A 59 -7.38 15.92 3.85
CA MET A 59 -6.72 15.06 4.82
C MET A 59 -7.57 13.84 5.13
N VAL A 60 -6.99 12.66 4.98
CA VAL A 60 -7.66 11.39 5.16
C VAL A 60 -6.76 10.48 6.00
N VAL A 61 -7.35 9.75 6.92
CA VAL A 61 -6.71 8.62 7.60
C VAL A 61 -7.25 7.34 6.98
N LYS A 62 -6.34 6.48 6.55
CA LYS A 62 -6.66 5.17 5.96
C LYS A 62 -6.11 4.06 6.83
N VAL A 63 -6.90 3.03 7.05
CA VAL A 63 -6.48 1.74 7.57
C VAL A 63 -6.72 0.70 6.48
N ASN A 64 -5.75 -0.13 6.23
CA ASN A 64 -5.85 -1.19 5.22
C ASN A 64 -5.28 -2.51 5.72
N ALA A 65 -5.82 -3.57 5.19
CA ALA A 65 -5.26 -4.91 5.27
C ALA A 65 -5.12 -5.45 3.85
N SER A 66 -3.97 -6.01 3.51
CA SER A 66 -3.74 -6.62 2.20
C SER A 66 -3.12 -8.00 2.36
N PHE A 67 -3.49 -8.88 1.45
CA PHE A 67 -2.91 -10.20 1.30
C PHE A 67 -2.45 -10.35 -0.14
N GLY A 68 -1.18 -10.67 -0.32
CA GLY A 68 -0.57 -10.77 -1.63
C GLY A 68 0.50 -11.85 -1.69
N HIS A 69 1.05 -12.00 -2.88
CA HIS A 69 2.09 -12.96 -3.17
C HIS A 69 3.31 -12.22 -3.73
N ILE A 70 4.48 -12.52 -3.16
CA ILE A 70 5.76 -12.05 -3.69
C ILE A 70 6.63 -13.21 -4.06
N SER A 71 7.40 -13.03 -5.12
CA SER A 71 8.41 -13.98 -5.54
C SER A 71 9.62 -13.23 -6.09
N GLY A 72 10.76 -13.89 -6.06
CA GLY A 72 11.99 -13.36 -6.61
C GLY A 72 12.93 -14.49 -7.02
N ASN A 73 13.93 -14.14 -7.82
CA ASN A 73 15.03 -15.01 -8.16
C ASN A 73 16.32 -14.20 -8.30
N THR A 74 17.43 -14.87 -8.09
CA THR A 74 18.79 -14.28 -8.23
C THR A 74 19.35 -14.45 -9.64
N GLU A 75 18.55 -14.78 -10.64
CA GLU A 75 19.02 -14.97 -12.02
C GLU A 75 19.61 -13.66 -12.59
N GLY A 76 20.89 -13.73 -12.93
CA GLY A 76 21.64 -12.59 -13.46
C GLY A 76 22.17 -11.61 -12.41
N ILE A 77 22.05 -11.95 -11.12
CA ILE A 77 22.66 -11.17 -10.02
C ILE A 77 23.96 -11.83 -9.61
N TYR A 78 25.03 -11.05 -9.55
CA TYR A 78 26.32 -11.49 -9.02
C TYR A 78 26.33 -11.33 -7.50
N ILE A 79 26.57 -12.42 -6.76
CA ILE A 79 26.71 -12.43 -5.30
C ILE A 79 28.17 -12.62 -4.94
N PRO A 80 28.91 -11.59 -4.48
CA PRO A 80 30.38 -11.66 -4.26
C PRO A 80 30.81 -12.64 -3.17
N GLN A 81 29.91 -13.01 -2.25
CA GLN A 81 30.26 -13.87 -1.09
C GLN A 81 29.87 -15.34 -1.27
N ASP A 82 29.45 -15.74 -2.46
CA ASP A 82 29.16 -17.14 -2.73
C ASP A 82 30.47 -17.94 -2.76
N PRO A 83 30.71 -18.89 -1.82
CA PRO A 83 31.94 -19.69 -1.78
C PRO A 83 32.08 -20.62 -2.98
N LEU A 84 31.07 -20.80 -3.81
CA LEU A 84 31.14 -21.54 -5.08
C LEU A 84 31.65 -20.68 -6.24
N SER A 85 31.92 -19.39 -6.04
CA SER A 85 32.45 -18.48 -7.05
C SER A 85 33.98 -18.50 -7.18
N GLU A 86 34.65 -19.52 -6.68
CA GLU A 86 36.08 -19.67 -6.86
C GLU A 86 36.45 -20.17 -8.26
N THR A 87 36.40 -19.33 -9.26
CA THR A 87 37.36 -19.33 -10.35
C THR A 87 37.20 -18.14 -11.30
N PRO A 88 38.31 -17.43 -11.61
CA PRO A 88 38.28 -16.28 -12.54
C PRO A 88 38.10 -16.63 -14.02
N GLU A 89 38.04 -17.89 -14.37
CA GLU A 89 38.13 -18.34 -15.79
C GLU A 89 36.99 -19.25 -16.23
N GLY A 90 35.81 -19.00 -15.92
CA GLY A 90 34.75 -19.78 -16.52
C GLY A 90 33.44 -19.57 -15.81
N GLY A 91 32.60 -18.78 -16.40
CA GLY A 91 31.19 -18.56 -16.13
C GLY A 91 30.54 -19.45 -15.09
N GLN A 92 30.80 -19.25 -13.83
CA GLN A 92 30.10 -19.94 -12.77
C GLN A 92 28.70 -19.35 -12.71
N LYS A 93 27.73 -20.20 -12.94
CA LYS A 93 26.32 -19.89 -12.69
C LYS A 93 26.17 -19.70 -11.18
N ALA A 94 25.93 -18.47 -10.74
CA ALA A 94 25.44 -18.22 -9.39
C ALA A 94 24.28 -19.18 -9.14
N GLU A 95 24.24 -19.79 -7.95
CA GLU A 95 23.16 -20.68 -7.55
C GLU A 95 21.83 -19.92 -7.69
N LEU A 96 20.91 -20.44 -8.49
CA LEU A 96 19.62 -19.81 -8.73
C LEU A 96 18.76 -20.02 -7.50
N ILE A 97 18.67 -18.99 -6.68
CA ILE A 97 17.81 -18.97 -5.52
C ILE A 97 16.46 -18.44 -5.95
N HIS A 98 15.43 -19.25 -5.74
CA HIS A 98 14.03 -18.88 -5.98
C HIS A 98 13.31 -18.86 -4.65
N PHE A 99 12.64 -17.75 -4.37
CA PHE A 99 11.71 -17.69 -3.26
C PHE A 99 10.31 -17.31 -3.71
N SER A 100 9.33 -17.78 -2.96
CA SER A 100 7.91 -17.56 -3.22
C SER A 100 7.19 -17.53 -1.88
N ARG A 101 6.67 -16.37 -1.50
CA ARG A 101 6.03 -16.16 -0.19
C ARG A 101 4.74 -15.37 -0.30
N ASN A 102 3.83 -15.66 0.61
CA ASN A 102 2.65 -14.84 0.80
C ASN A 102 2.95 -13.75 1.84
N ILE A 103 2.50 -12.54 1.57
CA ILE A 103 2.59 -11.41 2.49
C ILE A 103 1.18 -11.04 2.95
N LEU A 104 1.02 -10.94 4.26
CA LEU A 104 -0.11 -10.31 4.91
C LEU A 104 0.37 -9.01 5.54
N ASP A 105 -0.22 -7.89 5.17
CA ASP A 105 0.12 -6.61 5.76
C ASP A 105 -1.10 -5.85 6.30
N PHE A 106 -0.86 -5.14 7.39
CA PHE A 106 -1.82 -4.24 8.03
C PHE A 106 -1.16 -2.89 8.22
N GLY A 107 -1.84 -1.81 7.85
CA GLY A 107 -1.26 -0.50 7.96
C GLY A 107 -2.27 0.60 8.29
N ALA A 108 -1.77 1.63 8.96
CA ALA A 108 -2.44 2.90 9.11
C ALA A 108 -1.64 3.97 8.37
N GLN A 109 -2.30 4.71 7.51
CA GLN A 109 -1.68 5.68 6.62
C GLN A 109 -2.43 6.99 6.66
N PHE A 110 -1.69 8.08 6.50
CA PHE A 110 -2.21 9.41 6.28
C PHE A 110 -2.15 9.73 4.79
N GLU A 111 -3.28 10.16 4.20
CA GLU A 111 -3.35 10.58 2.81
C GLU A 111 -3.56 12.09 2.74
N PHE A 112 -2.75 12.76 1.91
CA PHE A 112 -2.87 14.18 1.61
C PHE A 112 -3.33 14.37 0.17
N ASN A 113 -4.56 14.86 0.01
CA ASN A 113 -5.15 15.19 -1.29
C ASN A 113 -4.70 16.58 -1.74
N PHE A 114 -4.12 16.67 -2.93
CA PHE A 114 -3.70 17.97 -3.50
C PHE A 114 -4.90 18.87 -3.84
N LEU A 115 -6.01 18.27 -4.21
CA LEU A 115 -7.25 18.98 -4.49
C LEU A 115 -8.29 18.66 -3.41
N GLY A 116 -9.19 19.60 -3.16
CA GLY A 116 -10.33 19.32 -2.28
C GLY A 116 -11.22 18.24 -2.91
N TYR A 117 -11.15 17.04 -2.37
CA TYR A 117 -11.84 15.87 -2.91
C TYR A 117 -13.26 15.75 -2.40
N GLY A 118 -14.20 15.53 -3.31
CA GLY A 118 -15.59 15.30 -2.95
C GLY A 118 -16.58 15.80 -4.00
N MET A 119 -17.85 15.61 -3.67
CA MET A 119 -18.97 16.21 -4.37
C MET A 119 -19.79 16.97 -3.33
N GLY A 120 -20.00 18.25 -3.54
CA GLY A 120 -20.70 19.11 -2.58
C GLY A 120 -21.12 20.42 -3.24
N ALA A 121 -21.59 21.37 -2.43
CA ALA A 121 -22.04 22.67 -2.89
C ALA A 121 -20.96 23.39 -3.70
N SER A 122 -21.37 24.05 -4.77
CA SER A 122 -20.47 24.71 -5.77
C SER A 122 -19.46 25.68 -5.15
N PHE A 123 -19.84 26.36 -4.07
CA PHE A 123 -18.97 27.33 -3.37
C PHE A 123 -17.77 26.68 -2.64
N LYS A 124 -17.77 25.36 -2.42
CA LYS A 124 -16.66 24.63 -1.74
C LYS A 124 -15.51 24.28 -2.65
N GLY A 125 -15.67 24.44 -3.96
CA GLY A 125 -14.63 24.15 -4.95
C GLY A 125 -14.13 22.71 -4.95
N LEU A 126 -14.98 21.76 -4.53
CA LEU A 126 -14.64 20.35 -4.48
C LEU A 126 -14.48 19.78 -5.89
N LYS A 127 -13.52 18.88 -6.04
CA LYS A 127 -13.24 18.18 -7.29
C LYS A 127 -13.59 16.70 -7.18
N ARG A 128 -14.09 16.13 -8.28
CA ARG A 128 -14.39 14.70 -8.37
C ARG A 128 -13.14 13.82 -8.44
N TRP A 129 -11.98 14.41 -8.61
CA TRP A 129 -10.72 13.70 -8.72
C TRP A 129 -9.63 14.42 -7.94
N THR A 130 -8.67 13.65 -7.44
CA THR A 130 -7.51 14.21 -6.77
C THR A 130 -6.33 13.24 -6.86
N PRO A 131 -5.13 13.70 -7.18
CA PRO A 131 -3.92 13.00 -6.82
C PRO A 131 -3.68 13.17 -5.32
N TYR A 132 -3.04 12.19 -4.71
CA TYR A 132 -2.69 12.24 -3.29
C TYR A 132 -1.35 11.57 -3.02
N LEU A 133 -0.72 11.96 -1.91
CA LEU A 133 0.41 11.25 -1.33
C LEU A 133 -0.05 10.51 -0.09
N THR A 134 0.56 9.39 0.17
CA THR A 134 0.29 8.57 1.35
C THR A 134 1.59 8.21 2.06
N ALA A 135 1.56 8.27 3.38
CA ALA A 135 2.63 7.83 4.24
C ALA A 135 2.05 7.24 5.53
N GLY A 136 2.71 6.24 6.09
CA GLY A 136 2.18 5.61 7.30
C GLY A 136 3.12 4.63 7.96
N VAL A 137 2.52 3.81 8.82
CA VAL A 137 3.19 2.72 9.52
C VAL A 137 2.34 1.47 9.43
N GLY A 138 2.96 0.33 9.43
CA GLY A 138 2.27 -0.95 9.36
C GLY A 138 3.11 -2.10 9.87
N MET A 139 2.53 -3.28 9.77
CA MET A 139 3.19 -4.55 10.02
C MET A 139 3.03 -5.44 8.80
N CYS A 140 4.07 -6.13 8.43
CA CYS A 140 4.06 -7.15 7.39
C CYS A 140 4.43 -8.50 7.97
N ILE A 141 3.78 -9.54 7.49
CA ILE A 141 4.02 -10.93 7.89
C ILE A 141 4.20 -11.75 6.62
N GLY A 142 5.42 -12.22 6.40
CA GLY A 142 5.74 -13.15 5.33
C GLY A 142 5.48 -14.59 5.77
N MET A 143 4.76 -15.36 4.96
CA MET A 143 4.38 -16.75 5.25
C MET A 143 4.65 -17.64 4.05
N GLY A 144 5.03 -18.90 4.31
CA GLY A 144 5.34 -19.86 3.23
C GLY A 144 6.81 -19.83 2.81
N GLY A 145 7.17 -20.59 1.78
CA GLY A 145 8.54 -20.64 1.23
C GLY A 145 9.47 -21.67 1.89
N GLY A 146 9.05 -22.37 2.93
CA GLY A 146 9.91 -23.34 3.64
C GLY A 146 10.58 -22.78 4.90
N ALA A 147 10.68 -21.46 5.04
CA ALA A 147 11.17 -20.81 6.25
C ALA A 147 10.03 -20.48 7.24
N LYS A 148 10.44 -20.14 8.45
CA LYS A 148 9.52 -19.65 9.49
C LYS A 148 8.83 -18.37 9.06
N ALA A 149 7.62 -18.12 9.57
CA ALA A 149 6.94 -16.86 9.37
C ALA A 149 7.82 -15.68 9.86
N ALA A 150 8.04 -14.70 8.99
CA ALA A 150 8.79 -13.50 9.31
C ALA A 150 7.83 -12.33 9.50
N ALA A 151 7.90 -11.69 10.65
CA ALA A 151 7.11 -10.49 10.92
C ALA A 151 8.03 -9.28 11.08
N GLY A 152 7.62 -8.14 10.53
CA GLY A 152 8.36 -6.89 10.63
C GLY A 152 7.45 -5.69 10.59
N MET A 153 7.98 -4.55 11.04
CA MET A 153 7.32 -3.27 10.79
C MET A 153 7.58 -2.82 9.37
N CYS A 154 6.65 -2.09 8.79
CA CYS A 154 6.83 -1.48 7.49
C CYS A 154 6.41 -0.01 7.50
N ILE A 155 7.05 0.77 6.65
CA ILE A 155 6.75 2.18 6.40
C ILE A 155 6.27 2.29 4.97
N PRO A 156 4.96 2.30 4.72
CA PRO A 156 4.39 2.55 3.41
C PRO A 156 4.54 4.02 3.04
N LEU A 157 5.13 4.29 1.88
CA LEU A 157 5.20 5.59 1.23
C LEU A 157 4.68 5.45 -0.19
N GLY A 158 3.82 6.35 -0.64
CA GLY A 158 3.28 6.21 -1.97
C GLY A 158 2.51 7.41 -2.48
N ALA A 159 2.01 7.23 -3.68
CA ALA A 159 1.16 8.19 -4.35
C ALA A 159 -0.04 7.45 -4.98
N GLY A 160 -1.11 8.18 -5.16
CA GLY A 160 -2.28 7.63 -5.79
C GLY A 160 -3.16 8.68 -6.44
N PHE A 161 -4.19 8.19 -7.05
CA PHE A 161 -5.20 8.99 -7.71
C PHE A 161 -6.58 8.46 -7.34
N ARG A 162 -7.49 9.37 -7.01
CA ARG A 162 -8.88 9.03 -6.67
C ARG A 162 -9.84 9.75 -7.61
N PHE A 163 -10.88 9.03 -8.01
CA PHE A 163 -11.93 9.55 -8.87
C PHE A 163 -13.31 9.13 -8.35
N LYS A 164 -14.19 10.10 -8.14
CA LYS A 164 -15.58 9.87 -7.73
C LYS A 164 -16.46 9.79 -8.97
N PHE A 165 -16.80 8.57 -9.38
CA PHE A 165 -17.61 8.33 -10.58
C PHE A 165 -19.11 8.40 -10.31
N MET A 166 -19.53 8.12 -9.06
CA MET A 166 -20.91 8.30 -8.58
C MET A 166 -20.92 9.04 -7.24
N PRO A 167 -22.05 9.56 -6.79
CA PRO A 167 -22.13 10.33 -5.54
C PRO A 167 -21.56 9.64 -4.29
N ARG A 168 -21.59 8.29 -4.27
CA ARG A 168 -21.12 7.48 -3.14
C ARG A 168 -20.02 6.49 -3.51
N TRP A 169 -19.64 6.39 -4.77
CA TRP A 169 -18.66 5.43 -5.25
C TRP A 169 -17.39 6.11 -5.72
N ASN A 170 -16.27 5.61 -5.24
CA ASN A 170 -14.95 6.11 -5.57
C ASN A 170 -14.12 4.99 -6.21
N LEU A 171 -13.39 5.34 -7.25
CA LEU A 171 -12.34 4.52 -7.85
C LEU A 171 -11.00 5.10 -7.41
N GLY A 172 -10.07 4.25 -7.03
CA GLY A 172 -8.72 4.65 -6.64
C GLY A 172 -7.67 3.81 -7.34
N PHE A 173 -6.58 4.44 -7.70
CA PHE A 173 -5.32 3.79 -8.04
C PHE A 173 -4.27 4.24 -7.03
N GLU A 174 -3.51 3.31 -6.48
CA GLU A 174 -2.47 3.59 -5.50
C GLU A 174 -1.22 2.79 -5.82
N TRP A 175 -0.10 3.44 -5.73
CA TRP A 175 1.21 2.84 -5.84
C TRP A 175 2.02 3.17 -4.60
N THR A 176 2.41 2.14 -3.84
CA THR A 176 3.15 2.29 -2.58
C THR A 176 4.41 1.46 -2.57
N PHE A 177 5.44 2.01 -1.98
CA PHE A 177 6.67 1.34 -1.57
C PHE A 177 6.61 1.09 -0.07
N ASN A 178 6.84 -0.15 0.33
CA ASN A 178 6.83 -0.58 1.72
C ASN A 178 8.24 -0.91 2.14
N PHE A 179 8.84 -0.01 2.91
CA PHE A 179 10.17 -0.20 3.50
C PHE A 179 10.01 -1.00 4.77
N THR A 180 10.64 -2.17 4.84
CA THR A 180 10.50 -3.06 5.99
C THR A 180 11.67 -2.92 6.94
N THR A 181 11.47 -3.33 8.19
CA THR A 181 12.56 -3.42 9.18
C THR A 181 13.14 -4.83 9.25
N THR A 182 12.57 -5.78 8.50
CA THR A 182 13.01 -7.17 8.47
C THR A 182 13.81 -7.45 7.19
N ASP A 183 14.74 -8.36 7.29
CA ASP A 183 15.61 -8.86 6.23
C ASP A 183 15.32 -10.34 5.98
N LYS A 184 14.09 -10.76 6.26
CA LYS A 184 13.69 -12.17 6.23
C LYS A 184 12.49 -12.42 5.31
N LEU A 185 12.12 -11.43 4.50
CA LEU A 185 11.02 -11.58 3.55
C LEU A 185 11.43 -12.43 2.34
N ASP A 186 12.70 -12.45 2.01
CA ASP A 186 13.30 -13.19 0.89
C ASP A 186 13.72 -14.63 1.23
N ASP A 187 13.27 -15.16 2.40
CA ASP A 187 13.61 -16.51 2.86
C ASP A 187 15.11 -16.70 3.22
N SER A 188 15.80 -15.63 3.60
CA SER A 188 17.23 -15.63 3.90
C SER A 188 17.65 -16.61 5.02
N GLU A 189 16.71 -17.03 5.91
CA GLU A 189 17.00 -18.10 6.88
C GLU A 189 17.22 -19.46 6.23
N ALA A 190 16.59 -19.76 5.10
CA ALA A 190 16.81 -20.98 4.32
C ALA A 190 18.05 -20.87 3.42
N THR A 191 18.48 -19.62 3.13
CA THR A 191 19.55 -19.34 2.19
C THR A 191 20.52 -18.32 2.80
N PRO A 192 21.49 -18.76 3.63
CA PRO A 192 22.41 -17.86 4.36
C PRO A 192 23.17 -16.86 3.49
N HIS A 193 23.34 -17.15 2.21
CA HIS A 193 24.05 -16.28 1.25
C HIS A 193 23.29 -15.00 0.89
N LEU A 194 22.00 -14.90 1.23
CA LEU A 194 21.20 -13.68 1.05
C LEU A 194 21.21 -12.76 2.28
N ILE A 195 21.81 -13.19 3.39
CA ILE A 195 21.90 -12.41 4.64
C ILE A 195 22.98 -11.34 4.57
N ASP A 196 23.33 -10.75 3.66
CA ASP A 196 24.38 -9.73 3.49
C ASP A 196 25.24 -10.02 2.25
N PRO A 197 24.60 -10.08 1.07
CA PRO A 197 25.24 -10.56 -0.15
C PRO A 197 26.44 -9.69 -0.57
N TYR A 198 26.51 -8.45 -0.07
CA TYR A 198 27.57 -7.50 -0.42
C TYR A 198 28.56 -7.21 0.73
N GLY A 199 28.44 -7.88 1.88
CA GLY A 199 29.29 -7.63 3.04
C GLY A 199 29.12 -6.25 3.67
N ILE A 200 27.97 -5.63 3.49
CA ILE A 200 27.64 -4.32 4.03
C ILE A 200 26.76 -4.51 5.26
N GLU A 201 27.26 -4.14 6.43
CA GLU A 201 26.47 -4.23 7.68
C GLU A 201 25.11 -3.54 7.54
N SER A 202 24.06 -4.30 7.83
CA SER A 202 22.69 -3.85 7.75
C SER A 202 22.35 -2.92 8.91
N GLY A 203 22.00 -1.66 8.61
CA GLY A 203 21.43 -0.72 9.59
C GLY A 203 19.91 -0.87 9.73
N MET A 204 19.27 -0.06 10.61
CA MET A 204 17.82 -0.13 10.86
C MET A 204 16.97 0.04 9.59
N PHE A 205 17.44 0.81 8.59
CA PHE A 205 16.76 1.07 7.32
C PHE A 205 17.66 0.87 6.09
N LYS A 206 18.91 0.48 6.29
CA LYS A 206 19.86 0.27 5.22
C LYS A 206 19.94 -1.21 4.93
N ASN A 207 19.87 -1.60 3.67
CA ASN A 207 19.96 -3.00 3.22
C ASN A 207 18.83 -3.87 3.79
N LYS A 208 17.58 -3.36 3.81
CA LYS A 208 16.39 -4.08 4.26
C LYS A 208 15.48 -4.35 3.09
N ASP A 209 14.70 -5.42 3.23
CA ASP A 209 13.71 -5.78 2.24
C ASP A 209 12.71 -4.66 1.97
N CYS A 210 12.42 -4.47 0.72
CA CYS A 210 11.39 -3.54 0.26
C CYS A 210 10.46 -4.28 -0.72
N TYR A 211 9.20 -3.93 -0.71
CA TYR A 211 8.26 -4.39 -1.72
C TYR A 211 7.34 -3.27 -2.17
N THR A 212 6.93 -3.33 -3.41
CA THR A 212 6.03 -2.35 -4.00
C THR A 212 4.66 -2.95 -4.24
N LYS A 213 3.63 -2.13 -4.04
CA LYS A 213 2.23 -2.50 -4.28
C LYS A 213 1.60 -1.54 -5.25
N MET A 214 0.91 -2.06 -6.27
CA MET A 214 0.03 -1.31 -7.15
C MET A 214 -1.37 -1.86 -6.99
N ALA A 215 -2.33 -1.03 -6.60
CA ALA A 215 -3.70 -1.44 -6.34
C ALA A 215 -4.72 -0.57 -7.06
N LEU A 216 -5.71 -1.23 -7.64
CA LEU A 216 -6.97 -0.61 -8.07
C LEU A 216 -8.02 -0.90 -7.00
N THR A 217 -8.66 0.14 -6.50
CA THR A 217 -9.60 0.05 -5.38
C THR A 217 -10.95 0.66 -5.76
N VAL A 218 -12.00 0.05 -5.27
CA VAL A 218 -13.36 0.60 -5.32
C VAL A 218 -13.81 0.79 -3.88
N SER A 219 -14.31 1.97 -3.56
CA SER A 219 -14.80 2.27 -2.22
C SER A 219 -16.16 2.95 -2.25
N TYR A 220 -16.90 2.75 -1.17
CA TYR A 220 -18.23 3.26 -0.97
C TYR A 220 -18.28 4.20 0.23
N ASP A 221 -18.87 5.36 0.03
CA ASP A 221 -19.02 6.37 1.08
C ASP A 221 -20.14 6.01 2.05
N ILE A 222 -19.78 5.97 3.33
CA ILE A 222 -20.68 5.74 4.45
C ILE A 222 -20.62 6.91 5.43
N ALA A 223 -21.55 6.97 6.39
CA ALA A 223 -21.66 8.01 7.40
C ALA A 223 -21.77 9.44 6.82
N PRO A 224 -22.96 9.83 6.37
CA PRO A 224 -23.21 11.19 5.88
C PRO A 224 -22.99 12.20 7.01
N LYS A 225 -22.38 13.32 6.67
CA LYS A 225 -22.20 14.45 7.58
C LYS A 225 -23.45 15.29 7.63
N TYR A 226 -24.23 15.16 8.68
CA TYR A 226 -25.36 16.04 8.92
C TYR A 226 -24.88 17.39 9.42
N ARG A 227 -25.30 18.47 8.79
CA ARG A 227 -25.10 19.82 9.35
C ARG A 227 -26.03 19.96 10.57
N LYS A 228 -25.46 20.16 11.75
CA LYS A 228 -26.23 20.65 12.89
C LYS A 228 -26.51 22.11 12.63
N CYS A 229 -27.78 22.48 12.46
CA CYS A 229 -28.19 23.86 12.57
C CYS A 229 -27.98 24.24 14.04
N ASN A 230 -27.04 25.11 14.34
CA ASN A 230 -26.98 25.75 15.65
C ASN A 230 -28.12 26.78 15.69
N ASN A 231 -29.10 26.54 16.54
CA ASN A 231 -30.02 27.56 17.00
C ASN A 231 -29.32 28.54 17.93
#